data_a52a0a96821df927c47511c4d86ce17a
#
_entry.id   a52a0a96821df927c47511c4d86ce17a
#
_cell.length_a   1.000
_cell.length_b   1.000
_cell.length_c   1.000
_cell.angle_alpha   90.00
_cell.angle_beta   90.00
_cell.angle_gamma   90.00
#
_symmetry.space_group_name_H-M   'P 1'
#
loop_
_entity.id
_entity.type
_entity.pdbx_description
1 polymer ?
#
loop_
_entity_poly.entity_id
_entity_poly.type
_entity_poly.pdbx_seq_one_letter_code
_entity_poly.pdbx_strand_id
1 'polypeptide(L)'
;MIDRYTLPDMGAIWSEENKFNQWLRVELAVCEAWAEEGVIPQSDLEKLKHASVDPLRVKEIEKETDHDVIAFVRAVGETVGPERRWIHLGLTSSDVVDTALSLLLVESGKLILRTLSELEQVVTDLAVKYKDTPMIGSTHGVHAEPITF
;
A
#
# COMPACT_ATOMS: atom_id res chain seq x y z
N MET A 1 13.12 2.20 0.49
CA MET A 1 13.58 2.10 -0.94
C MET A 1 14.70 3.11 -1.17
N ILE A 2 15.46 2.99 -2.28
CA ILE A 2 16.48 3.98 -2.63
C ILE A 2 15.78 5.11 -3.39
N ASP A 3 15.76 6.32 -2.85
CA ASP A 3 14.94 7.45 -3.34
C ASP A 3 15.19 7.77 -4.82
N ARG A 4 16.46 7.79 -5.26
CA ARG A 4 16.81 8.08 -6.67
C ARG A 4 16.33 7.04 -7.69
N TYR A 5 15.87 5.87 -7.24
CA TYR A 5 15.34 4.79 -8.09
C TYR A 5 13.84 4.56 -7.88
N THR A 6 13.21 5.38 -7.06
CA THR A 6 11.80 5.24 -6.68
C THR A 6 10.98 6.26 -7.43
N LEU A 7 10.01 5.79 -8.22
CA LEU A 7 9.01 6.67 -8.81
C LEU A 7 8.06 7.18 -7.72
N PRO A 8 7.60 8.44 -7.80
CA PRO A 8 6.80 9.06 -6.75
C PRO A 8 5.57 8.26 -6.35
N ASP A 9 4.80 7.76 -7.31
CA ASP A 9 3.56 7.00 -7.04
C ASP A 9 3.83 5.72 -6.26
N MET A 10 4.85 4.95 -6.66
CA MET A 10 5.23 3.73 -5.94
C MET A 10 5.85 4.07 -4.58
N GLY A 11 6.62 5.15 -4.51
CA GLY A 11 7.20 5.64 -3.27
C GLY A 11 6.14 6.03 -2.23
N ALA A 12 5.06 6.67 -2.67
CA ALA A 12 3.93 7.02 -1.82
C ALA A 12 3.24 5.79 -1.23
N ILE A 13 2.99 4.75 -2.04
CA ILE A 13 2.39 3.50 -1.57
C ILE A 13 3.24 2.86 -0.45
N TRP A 14 4.57 2.84 -0.61
CA TRP A 14 5.49 2.21 0.34
C TRP A 14 6.10 3.20 1.35
N SER A 15 5.51 4.37 1.51
CA SER A 15 5.91 5.32 2.54
C SER A 15 5.55 4.79 3.94
N GLU A 16 6.28 5.23 4.95
CA GLU A 16 5.99 4.88 6.33
C GLU A 16 4.64 5.44 6.80
N GLU A 17 4.29 6.63 6.33
CA GLU A 17 3.00 7.24 6.58
C GLU A 17 1.86 6.36 6.04
N ASN A 18 1.95 5.90 4.78
CA ASN A 18 0.93 5.02 4.20
C ASN A 18 0.90 3.66 4.90
N LYS A 19 2.05 3.10 5.30
CA LYS A 19 2.10 1.87 6.10
C LYS A 19 1.21 1.98 7.35
N PHE A 20 1.41 3.01 8.16
CA PHE A 20 0.62 3.20 9.37
C PHE A 20 -0.83 3.57 9.11
N ASN A 21 -1.12 4.27 8.02
CA ASN A 21 -2.50 4.52 7.59
C ASN A 21 -3.23 3.22 7.20
N GLN A 22 -2.55 2.27 6.56
CA GLN A 22 -3.14 0.95 6.28
C GLN A 22 -3.33 0.12 7.56
N TRP A 23 -2.41 0.20 8.53
CA TRP A 23 -2.61 -0.42 9.84
C TRP A 23 -3.84 0.16 10.54
N LEU A 24 -3.98 1.47 10.57
CA LEU A 24 -5.15 2.14 11.15
C LEU A 24 -6.45 1.74 10.43
N ARG A 25 -6.41 1.61 9.11
CA ARG A 25 -7.56 1.15 8.33
C ARG A 25 -8.01 -0.26 8.74
N VAL A 26 -7.07 -1.18 8.98
CA VAL A 26 -7.39 -2.54 9.45
C VAL A 26 -8.01 -2.49 10.85
N GLU A 27 -7.43 -1.75 11.78
CA GLU A 27 -7.95 -1.58 13.14
C GLU A 27 -9.37 -1.02 13.15
N LEU A 28 -9.63 0.02 12.35
CA LEU A 28 -10.97 0.62 12.26
C LEU A 28 -11.99 -0.33 11.63
N ALA A 29 -11.61 -1.09 10.62
CA ALA A 29 -12.50 -2.11 10.03
C ALA A 29 -12.89 -3.19 11.03
N VAL A 30 -11.97 -3.58 11.92
CA VAL A 30 -12.28 -4.52 13.00
C VAL A 30 -13.19 -3.88 14.06
N CYS A 31 -12.95 -2.60 14.39
CA CYS A 31 -13.88 -1.87 15.28
C CYS A 31 -15.29 -1.75 14.70
N GLU A 32 -15.41 -1.54 13.38
CA GLU A 32 -16.70 -1.53 12.68
C GLU A 32 -17.39 -2.89 12.79
N ALA A 33 -16.69 -4.00 12.53
CA ALA A 33 -17.24 -5.34 12.70
C ALA A 33 -17.69 -5.62 14.14
N TRP A 34 -16.90 -5.23 15.14
CA TRP A 34 -17.31 -5.35 16.55
C TRP A 34 -18.52 -4.49 16.91
N ALA A 35 -18.70 -3.34 16.25
CA ALA A 35 -19.89 -2.52 16.45
C ALA A 35 -21.13 -3.15 15.82
N GLU A 36 -21.01 -3.79 14.64
CA GLU A 36 -22.08 -4.57 14.01
C GLU A 36 -22.53 -5.73 14.90
N GLU A 37 -21.60 -6.39 15.60
CA GLU A 37 -21.88 -7.44 16.58
C GLU A 37 -22.38 -6.89 17.95
N GLY A 38 -22.49 -5.57 18.09
CA GLY A 38 -23.00 -4.92 19.31
C GLY A 38 -22.01 -4.90 20.49
N VAL A 39 -20.73 -5.22 20.27
CA VAL A 39 -19.67 -5.19 21.29
C VAL A 39 -19.20 -3.76 21.52
N ILE A 40 -18.97 -3.00 20.45
CA ILE A 40 -18.59 -1.59 20.49
C ILE A 40 -19.85 -0.73 20.34
N PRO A 41 -20.14 0.19 21.28
CA PRO A 41 -21.24 1.13 21.12
C PRO A 41 -21.05 2.02 19.88
N GLN A 42 -22.10 2.29 19.13
CA GLN A 42 -22.05 3.13 17.94
C GLN A 42 -21.46 4.53 18.23
N SER A 43 -21.75 5.09 19.40
CA SER A 43 -21.21 6.37 19.86
C SER A 43 -19.68 6.35 20.03
N ASP A 44 -19.11 5.20 20.41
CA ASP A 44 -17.67 5.03 20.56
C ASP A 44 -17.02 4.83 19.16
N LEU A 45 -17.68 4.06 18.28
CA LEU A 45 -17.22 3.88 16.89
C LEU A 45 -17.11 5.22 16.15
N GLU A 46 -18.10 6.11 16.28
CA GLU A 46 -18.06 7.43 15.63
C GLU A 46 -16.84 8.26 16.09
N LYS A 47 -16.43 8.11 17.35
CA LYS A 47 -15.19 8.77 17.83
C LYS A 47 -13.95 8.11 17.28
N LEU A 48 -13.93 6.77 17.20
CA LEU A 48 -12.81 6.01 16.65
C LEU A 48 -12.55 6.34 15.17
N LYS A 49 -13.56 6.68 14.39
CA LYS A 49 -13.40 7.13 12.99
C LYS A 49 -12.58 8.41 12.83
N HIS A 50 -12.39 9.17 13.89
CA HIS A 50 -11.53 10.35 13.90
C HIS A 50 -10.09 10.04 14.33
N ALA A 51 -9.76 8.77 14.56
CA ALA A 51 -8.41 8.33 14.87
C ALA A 51 -7.41 8.73 13.78
N SER A 52 -6.23 9.08 14.20
CA SER A 52 -5.11 9.41 13.32
C SER A 52 -3.82 8.80 13.85
N VAL A 53 -2.81 8.75 13.02
CA VAL A 53 -1.49 8.26 13.40
C VAL A 53 -0.39 9.21 12.90
N ASP A 54 0.53 9.54 13.80
CA ASP A 54 1.75 10.26 13.46
C ASP A 54 2.93 9.27 13.48
N PRO A 55 3.58 9.01 12.34
CA PRO A 55 4.73 8.11 12.27
C PRO A 55 5.89 8.50 13.21
N LEU A 56 6.10 9.80 13.45
CA LEU A 56 7.15 10.26 14.36
C LEU A 56 6.82 9.89 15.80
N ARG A 57 5.53 10.03 16.18
CA ARG A 57 5.08 9.64 17.53
C ARG A 57 5.18 8.13 17.75
N VAL A 58 4.85 7.33 16.73
CA VAL A 58 5.05 5.87 16.80
C VAL A 58 6.51 5.54 17.08
N LYS A 59 7.46 6.13 16.36
CA LYS A 59 8.91 5.91 16.57
C LYS A 59 9.40 6.33 17.95
N GLU A 60 8.84 7.38 18.52
CA GLU A 60 9.16 7.79 19.88
C GLU A 60 8.74 6.74 20.90
N ILE A 61 7.49 6.27 20.78
CA ILE A 61 6.95 5.25 21.70
C ILE A 61 7.64 3.90 21.50
N GLU A 62 8.03 3.56 20.28
CA GLU A 62 8.71 2.31 19.99
C GLU A 62 10.05 2.18 20.72
N LYS A 63 10.75 3.28 20.97
CA LYS A 63 11.98 3.29 21.79
C LYS A 63 11.76 2.85 23.26
N GLU A 64 10.51 2.94 23.72
CA GLU A 64 10.13 2.53 25.09
C GLU A 64 9.56 1.11 25.10
N THR A 65 8.89 0.71 24.02
CA THR A 65 8.13 -0.53 23.96
C THR A 65 8.90 -1.68 23.32
N ASP A 66 9.95 -1.38 22.55
CA ASP A 66 10.68 -2.34 21.70
C ASP A 66 9.73 -3.21 20.84
N HIS A 67 8.57 -2.62 20.47
CA HIS A 67 7.54 -3.32 19.71
C HIS A 67 6.72 -2.33 18.84
N ASP A 68 6.78 -2.49 17.55
CA ASP A 68 6.20 -1.58 16.56
C ASP A 68 4.66 -1.48 16.63
N VAL A 69 3.96 -2.62 16.69
CA VAL A 69 2.47 -2.62 16.74
C VAL A 69 1.98 -2.06 18.07
N ILE A 70 2.63 -2.36 19.19
CA ILE A 70 2.27 -1.77 20.50
C ILE A 70 2.49 -0.26 20.47
N ALA A 71 3.60 0.21 19.88
CA ALA A 71 3.87 1.63 19.73
C ALA A 71 2.80 2.32 18.86
N PHE A 72 2.43 1.70 17.75
CA PHE A 72 1.35 2.18 16.88
C PHE A 72 0.01 2.27 17.62
N VAL A 73 -0.43 1.20 18.30
CA VAL A 73 -1.70 1.17 19.07
C VAL A 73 -1.70 2.26 20.14
N ARG A 74 -0.57 2.50 20.84
CA ARG A 74 -0.46 3.59 21.82
C ARG A 74 -0.56 4.95 21.16
N ALA A 75 0.14 5.19 20.05
CA ALA A 75 0.09 6.46 19.33
C ALA A 75 -1.33 6.79 18.84
N VAL A 76 -2.02 5.83 18.23
CA VAL A 76 -3.43 5.98 17.83
C VAL A 76 -4.31 6.24 19.06
N GLY A 77 -4.08 5.52 20.16
CA GLY A 77 -4.84 5.67 21.39
C GLY A 77 -4.75 7.08 22.01
N GLU A 78 -3.65 7.82 21.79
CA GLU A 78 -3.51 9.21 22.24
C GLU A 78 -4.50 10.15 21.49
N THR A 79 -4.96 9.79 20.29
CA THR A 79 -5.82 10.62 19.44
C THR A 79 -7.32 10.42 19.71
N VAL A 80 -7.71 9.31 20.32
CA VAL A 80 -9.13 8.92 20.53
C VAL A 80 -9.58 8.91 21.98
N GLY A 81 -8.68 9.16 22.93
CA GLY A 81 -9.04 9.25 24.35
C GLY A 81 -9.49 7.92 24.97
N PRO A 82 -10.59 7.92 25.78
CA PRO A 82 -11.06 6.72 26.48
C PRO A 82 -11.44 5.56 25.56
N GLU A 83 -11.83 5.83 24.34
CA GLU A 83 -12.24 4.86 23.33
C GLU A 83 -11.05 4.01 22.83
N ARG A 84 -9.82 4.39 23.14
CA ARG A 84 -8.60 3.60 22.84
C ARG A 84 -8.67 2.14 23.28
N ARG A 85 -9.51 1.82 24.28
CA ARG A 85 -9.70 0.45 24.76
C ARG A 85 -10.23 -0.52 23.70
N TRP A 86 -10.80 -0.01 22.62
CA TRP A 86 -11.33 -0.77 21.51
C TRP A 86 -10.32 -1.04 20.41
N ILE A 87 -9.26 -0.22 20.33
CA ILE A 87 -8.18 -0.44 19.35
C ILE A 87 -7.45 -1.73 19.72
N HIS A 88 -7.22 -2.58 18.73
CA HIS A 88 -6.55 -3.88 18.84
C HIS A 88 -7.34 -4.93 19.65
N LEU A 89 -8.65 -4.74 19.79
CA LEU A 89 -9.51 -5.68 20.51
C LEU A 89 -9.62 -7.00 19.74
N GLY A 90 -9.10 -8.09 20.34
CA GLY A 90 -9.18 -9.44 19.78
C GLY A 90 -8.22 -9.71 18.61
N LEU A 91 -7.30 -8.82 18.35
CA LEU A 91 -6.28 -8.97 17.31
C LEU A 91 -4.93 -9.41 17.85
N THR A 92 -4.14 -10.04 16.99
CA THR A 92 -2.70 -10.16 17.14
C THR A 92 -1.98 -9.28 16.13
N SER A 93 -0.70 -8.99 16.35
CA SER A 93 0.08 -8.09 15.50
C SER A 93 0.04 -8.51 14.01
N SER A 94 0.12 -9.81 13.71
CA SER A 94 0.08 -10.31 12.34
C SER A 94 -1.27 -10.06 11.65
N ASP A 95 -2.38 -10.06 12.37
CA ASP A 95 -3.68 -9.73 11.77
C ASP A 95 -3.69 -8.33 11.17
N VAL A 96 -3.01 -7.39 11.80
CA VAL A 96 -2.88 -6.01 11.32
C VAL A 96 -1.81 -5.89 10.25
N VAL A 97 -0.61 -6.36 10.53
CA VAL A 97 0.58 -6.19 9.68
C VAL A 97 0.40 -6.88 8.33
N ASP A 98 -0.01 -8.16 8.32
CA ASP A 98 -0.10 -8.95 7.10
C ASP A 98 -1.32 -8.54 6.25
N THR A 99 -2.43 -8.15 6.89
CA THR A 99 -3.59 -7.61 6.19
C THR A 99 -3.27 -6.27 5.54
N ALA A 100 -2.62 -5.37 6.25
CA ALA A 100 -2.18 -4.08 5.72
C ALA A 100 -1.15 -4.25 4.59
N LEU A 101 -0.20 -5.19 4.74
CA LEU A 101 0.74 -5.53 3.66
C LEU A 101 -0.02 -6.00 2.40
N SER A 102 -1.05 -6.81 2.55
CA SER A 102 -1.89 -7.26 1.43
C SER A 102 -2.58 -6.09 0.74
N LEU A 103 -3.06 -5.08 1.49
CA LEU A 103 -3.61 -3.85 0.90
C LEU A 103 -2.57 -3.07 0.09
N LEU A 104 -1.36 -2.90 0.62
CA LEU A 104 -0.25 -2.24 -0.10
C LEU A 104 0.14 -3.00 -1.38
N LEU A 105 0.16 -4.33 -1.34
CA LEU A 105 0.42 -5.16 -2.52
C LEU A 105 -0.67 -5.00 -3.59
N VAL A 106 -1.93 -4.92 -3.19
CA VAL A 106 -3.05 -4.66 -4.13
C VAL A 106 -2.92 -3.28 -4.77
N GLU A 107 -2.58 -2.24 -4.01
CA GLU A 107 -2.35 -0.89 -4.54
C GLU A 107 -1.18 -0.86 -5.53
N SER A 108 -0.06 -1.48 -5.16
CA SER A 108 1.12 -1.63 -6.03
C SER A 108 0.80 -2.40 -7.31
N GLY A 109 0.07 -3.50 -7.20
CA GLY A 109 -0.36 -4.30 -8.35
C GLY A 109 -1.24 -3.52 -9.32
N LYS A 110 -2.19 -2.73 -8.82
CA LYS A 110 -3.03 -1.84 -9.64
C LYS A 110 -2.20 -0.80 -10.39
N LEU A 111 -1.21 -0.19 -9.72
CA LEU A 111 -0.30 0.77 -10.36
C LEU A 111 0.50 0.11 -11.48
N ILE A 112 1.09 -1.06 -11.23
CA ILE A 112 1.87 -1.81 -12.24
C ILE A 112 0.99 -2.19 -13.43
N LEU A 113 -0.22 -2.71 -13.21
CA LEU A 113 -1.14 -3.10 -14.28
C LEU A 113 -1.53 -1.91 -15.15
N ARG A 114 -1.80 -0.74 -14.54
CA ARG A 114 -2.08 0.49 -15.29
C ARG A 114 -0.91 0.86 -16.21
N THR A 115 0.30 0.89 -15.68
CA THR A 115 1.50 1.25 -16.44
C THR A 115 1.81 0.23 -17.55
N LEU A 116 1.56 -1.06 -17.30
CA LEU A 116 1.70 -2.10 -18.32
C LEU A 116 0.70 -1.92 -19.47
N SER A 117 -0.56 -1.58 -19.16
CA SER A 117 -1.57 -1.33 -20.19
C SER A 117 -1.22 -0.10 -21.05
N GLU A 118 -0.68 0.95 -20.45
CA GLU A 118 -0.18 2.14 -21.17
C GLU A 118 0.98 1.76 -22.09
N LEU A 119 1.92 0.95 -21.63
CA LEU A 119 3.05 0.45 -22.43
C LEU A 119 2.56 -0.44 -23.58
N GLU A 120 1.66 -1.37 -23.31
CA GLU A 120 1.05 -2.27 -24.32
C GLU A 120 0.41 -1.44 -25.45
N GLN A 121 -0.34 -0.40 -25.11
CA GLN A 121 -0.95 0.47 -26.12
C GLN A 121 0.09 1.15 -27.01
N VAL A 122 1.14 1.73 -26.39
CA VAL A 122 2.22 2.40 -27.13
C VAL A 122 2.95 1.42 -28.07
N VAL A 123 3.28 0.23 -27.58
CA VAL A 123 3.95 -0.79 -28.39
C VAL A 123 3.07 -1.29 -29.52
N THR A 124 1.77 -1.48 -29.26
CA THR A 124 0.79 -1.88 -30.28
C THR A 124 0.67 -0.82 -31.38
N ASP A 125 0.56 0.45 -30.99
CA ASP A 125 0.48 1.56 -31.96
C ASP A 125 1.73 1.65 -32.83
N LEU A 126 2.91 1.46 -32.25
CA LEU A 126 4.18 1.41 -32.98
C LEU A 126 4.26 0.22 -33.92
N ALA A 127 3.84 -0.97 -33.49
CA ALA A 127 3.80 -2.17 -34.31
C ALA A 127 2.89 -2.00 -35.52
N VAL A 128 1.68 -1.46 -35.32
CA VAL A 128 0.75 -1.17 -36.41
C VAL A 128 1.32 -0.10 -37.37
N LYS A 129 1.88 0.99 -36.82
CA LYS A 129 2.44 2.11 -37.59
C LYS A 129 3.59 1.68 -38.48
N TYR A 130 4.46 0.81 -38.00
CA TYR A 130 5.70 0.45 -38.67
C TYR A 130 5.70 -0.95 -39.30
N LYS A 131 4.58 -1.68 -39.25
CA LYS A 131 4.47 -3.07 -39.74
C LYS A 131 5.03 -3.34 -41.12
N ASP A 132 4.97 -2.35 -42.03
CA ASP A 132 5.44 -2.47 -43.41
C ASP A 132 6.80 -1.77 -43.64
N THR A 133 7.47 -1.33 -42.56
CA THR A 133 8.78 -0.67 -42.62
C THR A 133 9.87 -1.71 -42.94
N PRO A 134 10.54 -1.60 -44.11
CA PRO A 134 11.60 -2.55 -44.44
C PRO A 134 12.83 -2.38 -43.52
N MET A 135 13.37 -3.49 -43.09
CA MET A 135 14.55 -3.54 -42.25
C MET A 135 15.39 -4.77 -42.61
N ILE A 136 16.61 -4.80 -42.13
CA ILE A 136 17.50 -5.96 -42.30
C ILE A 136 17.45 -6.80 -41.03
N GLY A 137 17.06 -8.06 -41.20
CA GLY A 137 17.18 -9.05 -40.13
C GLY A 137 18.65 -9.25 -39.74
N SER A 138 18.86 -9.61 -38.49
CA SER A 138 20.21 -9.90 -37.97
C SER A 138 20.18 -11.15 -37.10
N THR A 139 21.15 -12.04 -37.31
CA THR A 139 21.34 -13.25 -36.50
C THR A 139 22.84 -13.55 -36.39
N HIS A 140 23.26 -14.05 -35.23
CA HIS A 140 24.68 -14.35 -34.95
C HIS A 140 25.66 -13.18 -35.26
N GLY A 141 25.19 -11.92 -35.09
CA GLY A 141 26.00 -10.74 -35.32
C GLY A 141 26.25 -10.37 -36.82
N VAL A 142 25.53 -11.02 -37.75
CA VAL A 142 25.64 -10.73 -39.20
C VAL A 142 24.25 -10.37 -39.77
N HIS A 143 24.24 -9.63 -40.88
CA HIS A 143 23.05 -9.32 -41.63
C HIS A 143 22.43 -10.61 -42.22
N ALA A 144 21.14 -10.73 -42.13
CA ALA A 144 20.36 -11.77 -42.72
C ALA A 144 19.48 -11.22 -43.86
N GLU A 145 18.29 -11.79 -44.05
CA GLU A 145 17.40 -11.37 -45.12
C GLU A 145 16.67 -10.06 -44.80
N PRO A 146 16.21 -9.29 -45.83
CA PRO A 146 15.26 -8.21 -45.64
C PRO A 146 13.95 -8.72 -45.01
N ILE A 147 13.49 -8.01 -43.98
CA ILE A 147 12.23 -8.29 -43.30
C ILE A 147 11.44 -7.00 -43.13
N THR A 148 10.25 -7.09 -42.56
CA THR A 148 9.50 -5.92 -42.07
C THR A 148 9.53 -5.90 -40.53
N PHE A 149 9.18 -4.74 -39.97
CA PHE A 149 9.10 -4.56 -38.53
C PHE A 149 8.13 -5.52 -37.87
#